data_ad82ee9146a8c27d45df3308d8b177b6
#
_entry.id   ad82ee9146a8c27d45df3308d8b177b6
#
_cell.length_a   1.000
_cell.length_b   1.000
_cell.length_c   1.000
_cell.angle_alpha   90.00
_cell.angle_beta   90.00
_cell.angle_gamma   90.00
#
_symmetry.space_group_name_H-M   'P 1'
#
loop_
_entity.id
_entity.type
_entity.pdbx_description
1 polymer ?
#
loop_
_entity_poly.entity_id
_entity_poly.type
_entity_poly.pdbx_seq_one_letter_code
_entity_poly.pdbx_strand_id
1 'polypeptide(L)'
;MQKEQQPIRVMLADDHPIVMTGFAMSLGAQGMEVVGQAKSPAEAEAMYAEHKPDVAVLDIRFGTELTGMDAAQNILKADPQAKIVFLSQFDQDSLIKETYRLGAHAFVTKDCDPADLAEAVRQAHAGKLYFLPQIAERLASLAVRGDVSPQSMLDERSLEIFKLMAEGLTNNEIAERLNLSTKTISNISQSVKEKLGVHRQAYITKLAVKHGLIEP
;
A
#
# COMPACT_ATOMS: atom_id res chain seq x y z
N MET A 1 -7.90 -37.15 -21.55
CA MET A 1 -7.37 -37.05 -20.17
C MET A 1 -7.06 -35.58 -19.94
N GLN A 2 -7.94 -34.83 -19.27
CA GLN A 2 -7.61 -33.52 -18.76
C GLN A 2 -6.53 -33.73 -17.70
N LYS A 3 -5.35 -33.12 -17.87
CA LYS A 3 -4.40 -33.02 -16.77
C LYS A 3 -5.14 -32.30 -15.63
N GLU A 4 -5.32 -32.97 -14.50
CA GLU A 4 -5.72 -32.32 -13.26
C GLU A 4 -4.69 -31.19 -13.03
N GLN A 5 -5.13 -29.97 -13.23
CA GLN A 5 -4.30 -28.81 -12.98
C GLN A 5 -4.17 -28.73 -11.46
N GLN A 6 -2.96 -28.84 -10.94
CA GLN A 6 -2.73 -28.70 -9.49
C GLN A 6 -3.27 -27.33 -9.03
N PRO A 7 -3.91 -27.26 -7.87
CA PRO A 7 -4.43 -26.01 -7.34
C PRO A 7 -3.27 -25.01 -7.13
N ILE A 8 -3.54 -23.72 -7.38
CA ILE A 8 -2.59 -22.66 -7.08
C ILE A 8 -2.40 -22.63 -5.56
N ARG A 9 -1.15 -22.74 -5.11
CA ARG A 9 -0.77 -22.73 -3.70
C ARG A 9 -0.57 -21.29 -3.23
N VAL A 10 -1.39 -20.84 -2.30
CA VAL A 10 -1.41 -19.44 -1.84
C VAL A 10 -1.02 -19.37 -0.38
N MET A 11 -0.13 -18.45 -0.04
CA MET A 11 0.13 -18.04 1.34
C MET A 11 -0.60 -16.72 1.61
N LEU A 12 -1.27 -16.61 2.75
CA LEU A 12 -1.92 -15.39 3.24
C LEU A 12 -1.14 -14.83 4.43
N ALA A 13 -1.00 -13.52 4.50
CA ALA A 13 -0.41 -12.85 5.66
C ALA A 13 -1.20 -11.59 6.03
N ASP A 14 -1.81 -11.58 7.21
CA ASP A 14 -2.62 -10.48 7.75
C ASP A 14 -2.78 -10.69 9.27
N ASP A 15 -2.74 -9.64 10.06
CA ASP A 15 -2.91 -9.72 11.52
C ASP A 15 -4.40 -9.72 11.96
N HIS A 16 -5.34 -9.63 11.00
CA HIS A 16 -6.77 -9.69 11.26
C HIS A 16 -7.35 -11.10 11.00
N PRO A 17 -7.63 -11.91 12.04
CA PRO A 17 -8.06 -13.31 11.87
C PRO A 17 -9.33 -13.49 11.05
N ILE A 18 -10.29 -12.58 11.17
CA ILE A 18 -11.57 -12.63 10.44
C ILE A 18 -11.33 -12.44 8.95
N VAL A 19 -10.50 -11.48 8.58
CA VAL A 19 -10.10 -11.18 7.19
C VAL A 19 -9.41 -12.41 6.59
N MET A 20 -8.44 -12.98 7.28
CA MET A 20 -7.72 -14.18 6.85
C MET A 20 -8.66 -15.37 6.63
N THR A 21 -9.57 -15.62 7.58
CA THR A 21 -10.54 -16.71 7.44
C THR A 21 -11.43 -16.51 6.21
N GLY A 22 -11.94 -15.28 6.02
CA GLY A 22 -12.79 -14.95 4.88
C GLY A 22 -12.09 -15.15 3.54
N PHE A 23 -10.87 -14.65 3.39
CA PHE A 23 -10.09 -14.82 2.15
C PHE A 23 -9.67 -16.28 1.93
N ALA A 24 -9.28 -17.01 2.97
CA ALA A 24 -8.93 -18.43 2.85
C ALA A 24 -10.12 -19.26 2.35
N MET A 25 -11.32 -19.05 2.91
CA MET A 25 -12.54 -19.73 2.45
C MET A 25 -12.87 -19.36 1.00
N SER A 26 -12.76 -18.09 0.65
CA SER A 26 -13.06 -17.61 -0.70
C SER A 26 -12.09 -18.19 -1.74
N LEU A 27 -10.79 -18.16 -1.48
CA LEU A 27 -9.78 -18.72 -2.38
C LEU A 27 -9.97 -20.24 -2.52
N GLY A 28 -10.29 -20.94 -1.42
CA GLY A 28 -10.63 -22.37 -1.45
C GLY A 28 -11.83 -22.67 -2.33
N ALA A 29 -12.90 -21.87 -2.24
CA ALA A 29 -14.09 -21.98 -3.11
C ALA A 29 -13.77 -21.74 -4.60
N GLN A 30 -12.70 -21.02 -4.90
CA GLN A 30 -12.19 -20.75 -6.24
C GLN A 30 -11.17 -21.79 -6.74
N GLY A 31 -10.98 -22.89 -6.00
CA GLY A 31 -10.11 -24.01 -6.37
C GLY A 31 -8.61 -23.76 -6.08
N MET A 32 -8.29 -22.84 -5.18
CA MET A 32 -6.92 -22.58 -4.73
C MET A 32 -6.67 -23.28 -3.39
N GLU A 33 -5.40 -23.58 -3.10
CA GLU A 33 -4.99 -24.18 -1.83
C GLU A 33 -4.26 -23.14 -0.97
N VAL A 34 -4.80 -22.81 0.20
CA VAL A 34 -4.12 -21.96 1.18
C VAL A 34 -3.17 -22.82 1.99
N VAL A 35 -1.86 -22.70 1.69
CA VAL A 35 -0.80 -23.52 2.28
C VAL A 35 -0.20 -22.95 3.54
N GLY A 36 -0.51 -21.68 3.86
CA GLY A 36 -0.02 -21.02 5.07
C GLY A 36 -0.76 -19.73 5.37
N GLN A 37 -0.82 -19.39 6.68
CA GLN A 37 -1.45 -18.15 7.19
C GLN A 37 -0.55 -17.53 8.25
N ALA A 38 0.09 -16.41 7.92
CA ALA A 38 0.98 -15.67 8.80
C ALA A 38 0.27 -14.46 9.43
N LYS A 39 0.63 -14.12 10.68
CA LYS A 39 0.04 -13.00 11.42
C LYS A 39 1.01 -11.84 11.63
N SER A 40 2.22 -11.96 11.14
CA SER A 40 3.25 -10.93 11.20
C SER A 40 4.17 -11.00 9.98
N PRO A 41 4.89 -9.92 9.65
CA PRO A 41 5.87 -9.90 8.57
C PRO A 41 6.94 -10.99 8.72
N ALA A 42 7.46 -11.20 9.93
CA ALA A 42 8.47 -12.23 10.20
C ALA A 42 7.95 -13.66 9.99
N GLU A 43 6.69 -13.94 10.41
CA GLU A 43 6.03 -15.21 10.11
C GLU A 43 5.81 -15.40 8.62
N ALA A 44 5.46 -14.34 7.88
CA ALA A 44 5.28 -14.41 6.44
C ALA A 44 6.57 -14.79 5.71
N GLU A 45 7.71 -14.21 6.09
CA GLU A 45 9.03 -14.56 5.53
C GLU A 45 9.39 -16.03 5.81
N ALA A 46 9.24 -16.47 7.07
CA ALA A 46 9.53 -17.85 7.46
C ALA A 46 8.64 -18.85 6.72
N MET A 47 7.35 -18.57 6.66
CA MET A 47 6.36 -19.44 6.02
C MET A 47 6.54 -19.48 4.50
N TYR A 48 6.90 -18.36 3.86
CA TYR A 48 7.25 -18.36 2.44
C TYR A 48 8.43 -19.27 2.14
N ALA A 49 9.50 -19.20 2.96
CA ALA A 49 10.68 -20.03 2.80
C ALA A 49 10.38 -21.54 2.99
N GLU A 50 9.50 -21.87 3.96
CA GLU A 50 9.12 -23.24 4.29
C GLU A 50 8.20 -23.85 3.22
N HIS A 51 7.10 -23.17 2.90
CA HIS A 51 6.05 -23.73 2.05
C HIS A 51 6.23 -23.48 0.56
N LYS A 52 7.05 -22.51 0.16
CA LYS A 52 7.29 -22.11 -1.22
C LYS A 52 5.96 -22.01 -2.00
N PRO A 53 5.08 -21.09 -1.63
CA PRO A 53 3.78 -20.91 -2.32
C PRO A 53 3.99 -20.42 -3.75
N ASP A 54 3.00 -20.66 -4.60
CA ASP A 54 2.99 -20.08 -5.94
C ASP A 54 2.74 -18.57 -5.92
N VAL A 55 1.94 -18.11 -4.94
CA VAL A 55 1.62 -16.68 -4.74
C VAL A 55 1.57 -16.37 -3.25
N ALA A 56 2.20 -15.28 -2.84
CA ALA A 56 2.07 -14.70 -1.50
C ALA A 56 1.12 -13.49 -1.53
N VAL A 57 0.07 -13.54 -0.72
CA VAL A 57 -0.87 -12.44 -0.51
C VAL A 57 -0.54 -11.82 0.83
N LEU A 58 -0.10 -10.56 0.84
CA LEU A 58 0.44 -9.88 2.01
C LEU A 58 -0.37 -8.63 2.33
N ASP A 59 -0.84 -8.50 3.56
CA ASP A 59 -1.27 -7.19 4.07
C ASP A 59 -0.09 -6.23 4.07
N ILE A 60 -0.35 -4.97 3.78
CA ILE A 60 0.68 -3.93 3.85
C ILE A 60 0.93 -3.51 5.30
N ARG A 61 -0.13 -3.43 6.12
CA ARG A 61 -0.04 -2.94 7.50
C ARG A 61 -0.34 -4.04 8.50
N PHE A 62 0.68 -4.41 9.24
CA PHE A 62 0.56 -5.19 10.46
C PHE A 62 0.61 -4.23 11.66
N GLY A 63 0.01 -4.59 12.79
CA GLY A 63 0.10 -3.82 14.03
C GLY A 63 1.49 -3.79 14.68
N THR A 64 2.56 -3.81 13.87
CA THR A 64 3.97 -3.85 14.27
C THR A 64 4.77 -2.76 13.55
N GLU A 65 6.04 -2.56 13.96
CA GLU A 65 6.95 -1.62 13.28
C GLU A 65 7.29 -2.06 11.85
N LEU A 66 7.39 -3.38 11.60
CA LEU A 66 7.63 -3.93 10.27
C LEU A 66 6.32 -4.02 9.49
N THR A 67 6.39 -3.73 8.22
CA THR A 67 5.27 -3.74 7.27
C THR A 67 5.30 -4.97 6.37
N GLY A 68 4.20 -5.27 5.70
CA GLY A 68 4.19 -6.31 4.67
C GLY A 68 5.06 -5.96 3.46
N MET A 69 5.37 -4.69 3.25
CA MET A 69 6.33 -4.27 2.22
C MET A 69 7.76 -4.67 2.59
N ASP A 70 8.13 -4.60 3.88
CA ASP A 70 9.43 -5.08 4.37
C ASP A 70 9.55 -6.59 4.16
N ALA A 71 8.52 -7.35 4.52
CA ALA A 71 8.46 -8.80 4.27
C ALA A 71 8.58 -9.12 2.77
N ALA A 72 7.82 -8.42 1.93
CA ALA A 72 7.89 -8.58 0.47
C ALA A 72 9.29 -8.30 -0.07
N GLN A 73 9.95 -7.25 0.42
CA GLN A 73 11.30 -6.91 0.01
C GLN A 73 12.30 -8.01 0.39
N ASN A 74 12.17 -8.58 1.60
CA ASN A 74 13.04 -9.68 2.05
C ASN A 74 12.77 -10.97 1.27
N ILE A 75 11.49 -11.29 1.00
CA ILE A 75 11.11 -12.42 0.14
C ILE A 75 11.71 -12.25 -1.26
N LEU A 76 11.55 -11.08 -1.90
CA LEU A 76 12.06 -10.82 -3.25
C LEU A 76 13.59 -10.80 -3.32
N LYS A 77 14.30 -10.44 -2.24
CA LYS A 77 15.76 -10.58 -2.15
C LYS A 77 16.19 -12.04 -2.13
N ALA A 78 15.44 -12.90 -1.45
CA ALA A 78 15.73 -14.33 -1.36
C ALA A 78 15.25 -15.11 -2.59
N ASP A 79 14.12 -14.73 -3.16
CA ASP A 79 13.51 -15.30 -4.36
C ASP A 79 13.04 -14.19 -5.30
N PRO A 80 13.86 -13.77 -6.28
CA PRO A 80 13.49 -12.74 -7.25
C PRO A 80 12.31 -13.12 -8.18
N GLN A 81 11.85 -14.37 -8.17
CA GLN A 81 10.71 -14.85 -8.93
C GLN A 81 9.43 -14.94 -8.09
N ALA A 82 9.48 -14.55 -6.81
CA ALA A 82 8.33 -14.55 -5.92
C ALA A 82 7.19 -13.72 -6.51
N LYS A 83 5.98 -14.26 -6.45
CA LYS A 83 4.78 -13.59 -6.94
C LYS A 83 3.99 -13.06 -5.76
N ILE A 84 3.89 -11.74 -5.71
CA ILE A 84 3.34 -11.02 -4.57
C ILE A 84 2.09 -10.26 -4.99
N VAL A 85 1.04 -10.43 -4.20
CA VAL A 85 -0.21 -9.66 -4.24
C VAL A 85 -0.32 -8.91 -2.91
N PHE A 86 -0.49 -7.60 -2.94
CA PHE A 86 -0.75 -6.83 -1.72
C PHE A 86 -2.24 -6.68 -1.45
N LEU A 87 -2.59 -6.82 -0.17
CA LEU A 87 -3.88 -6.40 0.39
C LEU A 87 -3.71 -5.13 1.21
N SER A 88 -4.69 -4.23 1.18
CA SER A 88 -4.66 -3.02 2.00
C SER A 88 -6.07 -2.51 2.30
N GLN A 89 -6.25 -1.89 3.47
CA GLN A 89 -7.44 -1.07 3.76
C GLN A 89 -7.39 0.29 3.05
N PHE A 90 -6.21 0.70 2.57
CA PHE A 90 -5.97 2.01 2.00
C PHE A 90 -5.53 1.87 0.55
N ASP A 91 -6.03 2.76 -0.29
CA ASP A 91 -5.82 2.75 -1.74
C ASP A 91 -5.16 4.04 -2.27
N GLN A 92 -4.28 4.66 -1.45
CA GLN A 92 -3.56 5.85 -1.89
C GLN A 92 -2.67 5.56 -3.11
N ASP A 93 -2.69 6.47 -4.08
CA ASP A 93 -1.94 6.33 -5.34
C ASP A 93 -0.43 6.15 -5.12
N SER A 94 0.14 6.83 -4.11
CA SER A 94 1.55 6.68 -3.72
C SER A 94 1.86 5.26 -3.26
N LEU A 95 1.00 4.71 -2.40
CA LEU A 95 1.14 3.35 -1.87
C LEU A 95 1.05 2.31 -2.99
N ILE A 96 0.03 2.44 -3.85
CA ILE A 96 -0.15 1.55 -5.00
C ILE A 96 1.10 1.58 -5.91
N LYS A 97 1.60 2.77 -6.26
CA LYS A 97 2.81 2.91 -7.08
C LYS A 97 4.03 2.26 -6.43
N GLU A 98 4.17 2.41 -5.12
CA GLU A 98 5.28 1.87 -4.37
C GLU A 98 5.27 0.33 -4.36
N THR A 99 4.10 -0.29 -4.17
CA THR A 99 3.98 -1.75 -4.22
C THR A 99 4.38 -2.33 -5.58
N TYR A 100 3.95 -1.72 -6.69
CA TYR A 100 4.36 -2.17 -8.03
C TYR A 100 5.84 -1.91 -8.33
N ARG A 101 6.42 -0.81 -7.83
CA ARG A 101 7.86 -0.55 -7.93
C ARG A 101 8.70 -1.55 -7.16
N LEU A 102 8.18 -2.04 -6.04
CA LEU A 102 8.82 -3.11 -5.26
C LEU A 102 8.83 -4.45 -6.00
N GLY A 103 7.93 -4.65 -6.96
CA GLY A 103 7.82 -5.89 -7.74
C GLY A 103 6.53 -6.67 -7.50
N ALA A 104 5.52 -6.06 -6.89
CA ALA A 104 4.21 -6.70 -6.74
C ALA A 104 3.56 -6.97 -8.10
N HIS A 105 2.81 -8.08 -8.18
CA HIS A 105 2.02 -8.44 -9.34
C HIS A 105 0.61 -7.86 -9.31
N ALA A 106 0.07 -7.63 -8.11
CA ALA A 106 -1.23 -7.01 -7.94
C ALA A 106 -1.32 -6.23 -6.61
N PHE A 107 -2.23 -5.27 -6.59
CA PHE A 107 -2.69 -4.58 -5.39
C PHE A 107 -4.21 -4.64 -5.35
N VAL A 108 -4.74 -5.07 -4.21
CA VAL A 108 -6.18 -5.29 -3.99
C VAL A 108 -6.57 -4.66 -2.65
N THR A 109 -7.72 -4.02 -2.58
CA THR A 109 -8.24 -3.49 -1.31
C THR A 109 -8.96 -4.60 -0.52
N LYS A 110 -8.94 -4.51 0.83
CA LYS A 110 -9.57 -5.54 1.69
C LYS A 110 -11.10 -5.58 1.59
N ASP A 111 -11.72 -4.54 1.03
CA ASP A 111 -13.16 -4.45 0.74
C ASP A 111 -13.54 -4.87 -0.69
N CYS A 112 -12.58 -5.43 -1.46
CA CYS A 112 -12.82 -5.91 -2.82
C CYS A 112 -13.80 -7.10 -2.85
N ASP A 113 -14.39 -7.33 -4.02
CA ASP A 113 -15.10 -8.61 -4.25
C ASP A 113 -14.10 -9.77 -4.13
N PRO A 114 -14.46 -10.85 -3.40
CA PRO A 114 -13.61 -12.03 -3.32
C PRO A 114 -13.17 -12.61 -4.68
N ALA A 115 -13.95 -12.41 -5.73
CA ALA A 115 -13.59 -12.81 -7.09
C ALA A 115 -12.41 -12.00 -7.64
N ASP A 116 -12.28 -10.73 -7.25
CA ASP A 116 -11.18 -9.85 -7.66
C ASP A 116 -9.84 -10.31 -7.05
N LEU A 117 -9.84 -10.73 -5.78
CA LEU A 117 -8.65 -11.31 -5.17
C LEU A 117 -8.23 -12.60 -5.86
N ALA A 118 -9.20 -13.48 -6.14
CA ALA A 118 -8.93 -14.75 -6.83
C ALA A 118 -8.36 -14.50 -8.24
N GLU A 119 -8.87 -13.50 -8.95
CA GLU A 119 -8.33 -13.12 -10.27
C GLU A 119 -6.94 -12.52 -10.15
N ALA A 120 -6.69 -11.65 -9.16
CA ALA A 120 -5.37 -11.12 -8.87
C ALA A 120 -4.34 -12.24 -8.63
N VAL A 121 -4.71 -13.26 -7.85
CA VAL A 121 -3.87 -14.44 -7.60
C VAL A 121 -3.61 -15.22 -8.88
N ARG A 122 -4.62 -15.46 -9.75
CA ARG A 122 -4.42 -16.15 -11.03
C ARG A 122 -3.47 -15.40 -11.95
N GLN A 123 -3.63 -14.08 -12.08
CA GLN A 123 -2.78 -13.26 -12.92
C GLN A 123 -1.35 -13.21 -12.37
N ALA A 124 -1.17 -13.06 -11.05
CA ALA A 124 0.12 -13.14 -10.39
C ALA A 124 0.80 -14.50 -10.61
N HIS A 125 0.06 -15.62 -10.47
CA HIS A 125 0.56 -16.95 -10.76
C HIS A 125 1.06 -17.09 -12.20
N ALA A 126 0.35 -16.47 -13.15
CA ALA A 126 0.75 -16.42 -14.55
C ALA A 126 1.94 -15.45 -14.83
N GLY A 127 2.49 -14.79 -13.79
CA GLY A 127 3.57 -13.81 -13.93
C GLY A 127 3.15 -12.50 -14.57
N LYS A 128 1.85 -12.17 -14.54
CA LYS A 128 1.30 -10.95 -15.13
C LYS A 128 1.03 -9.91 -14.06
N LEU A 129 1.19 -8.64 -14.44
CA LEU A 129 0.67 -7.54 -13.63
C LEU A 129 -0.85 -7.47 -13.75
N TYR A 130 -1.52 -7.29 -12.62
CA TYR A 130 -2.96 -7.14 -12.58
C TYR A 130 -3.33 -5.84 -11.84
N PHE A 131 -4.25 -5.10 -12.44
CA PHE A 131 -4.81 -3.89 -11.87
C PHE A 131 -6.33 -4.03 -11.82
N LEU A 132 -6.92 -3.80 -10.67
CA LEU A 132 -8.36 -3.58 -10.59
C LEU A 132 -8.75 -2.43 -11.53
N PRO A 133 -9.89 -2.49 -12.24
CA PRO A 133 -10.27 -1.47 -13.24
C PRO A 133 -10.18 -0.03 -12.71
N GLN A 134 -10.67 0.22 -11.49
CA GLN A 134 -10.63 1.54 -10.85
C GLN A 134 -9.19 2.01 -10.55
N ILE A 135 -8.29 1.08 -10.22
CA ILE A 135 -6.87 1.40 -9.99
C ILE A 135 -6.18 1.69 -11.32
N ALA A 136 -6.45 0.90 -12.36
CA ALA A 136 -5.89 1.12 -13.69
C ALA A 136 -6.28 2.50 -14.25
N GLU A 137 -7.56 2.89 -14.13
CA GLU A 137 -8.05 4.20 -14.57
C GLU A 137 -7.37 5.34 -13.81
N ARG A 138 -7.22 5.22 -12.48
CA ARG A 138 -6.52 6.22 -11.65
C ARG A 138 -5.06 6.36 -12.05
N LEU A 139 -4.34 5.26 -12.18
CA LEU A 139 -2.93 5.28 -12.59
C LEU A 139 -2.74 5.85 -14.00
N ALA A 140 -3.62 5.50 -14.94
CA ALA A 140 -3.60 6.08 -16.29
C ALA A 140 -3.86 7.59 -16.27
N SER A 141 -4.83 8.05 -15.46
CA SER A 141 -5.11 9.48 -15.29
C SER A 141 -3.90 10.24 -14.71
N LEU A 142 -3.22 9.66 -13.73
CA LEU A 142 -2.00 10.24 -13.15
C LEU A 142 -0.84 10.28 -14.17
N ALA A 143 -0.71 9.25 -15.00
CA ALA A 143 0.30 9.22 -16.05
C ALA A 143 0.09 10.32 -17.10
N VAL A 144 -1.17 10.62 -17.43
CA VAL A 144 -1.51 11.65 -18.45
C VAL A 144 -1.48 13.06 -17.87
N ARG A 145 -2.01 13.26 -16.66
CA ARG A 145 -2.16 14.59 -16.02
C ARG A 145 -0.96 15.02 -15.18
N GLY A 146 -0.06 14.11 -14.90
CA GLY A 146 1.02 14.28 -13.91
C GLY A 146 0.55 13.98 -12.49
N ASP A 147 1.50 13.69 -11.65
CA ASP A 147 1.26 13.46 -10.22
C ASP A 147 1.20 14.80 -9.50
N VAL A 148 0.00 15.20 -9.10
CA VAL A 148 -0.26 16.44 -8.33
C VAL A 148 -0.38 16.15 -6.82
N SER A 149 0.13 15.01 -6.36
CA SER A 149 0.17 14.69 -4.93
C SER A 149 1.11 15.64 -4.17
N PRO A 150 0.86 15.92 -2.88
CA PRO A 150 1.80 16.70 -2.08
C PRO A 150 3.23 16.15 -2.11
N GLN A 151 3.39 14.81 -2.16
CA GLN A 151 4.70 14.15 -2.21
C GLN A 151 5.47 14.44 -3.51
N SER A 152 4.76 14.66 -4.62
CA SER A 152 5.38 14.97 -5.91
C SER A 152 5.64 16.47 -6.11
N MET A 153 4.82 17.32 -5.47
CA MET A 153 4.85 18.78 -5.66
C MET A 153 5.74 19.51 -4.65
N LEU A 154 6.01 18.89 -3.51
CA LEU A 154 6.76 19.50 -2.40
C LEU A 154 8.11 18.79 -2.24
N ASP A 155 9.15 19.58 -1.91
CA ASP A 155 10.40 19.04 -1.40
C ASP A 155 10.20 18.44 0.02
N GLU A 156 11.17 17.68 0.49
CA GLU A 156 11.12 16.95 1.76
C GLU A 156 10.75 17.85 2.94
N ARG A 157 11.38 19.03 3.01
CA ARG A 157 11.13 20.00 4.08
C ARG A 157 9.74 20.62 4.02
N SER A 158 9.28 20.98 2.84
CA SER A 158 7.94 21.52 2.63
C SER A 158 6.87 20.45 2.92
N LEU A 159 7.15 19.18 2.60
CA LEU A 159 6.27 18.05 2.90
C LEU A 159 6.16 17.81 4.42
N GLU A 160 7.28 17.89 5.15
CA GLU A 160 7.29 17.77 6.62
C GLU A 160 6.44 18.91 7.24
N ILE A 161 6.64 20.15 6.82
CA ILE A 161 5.84 21.28 7.30
C ILE A 161 4.36 21.09 6.95
N PHE A 162 4.04 20.59 5.74
CA PHE A 162 2.67 20.31 5.35
C PHE A 162 2.00 19.27 6.25
N LYS A 163 2.70 18.20 6.66
CA LYS A 163 2.18 17.22 7.62
C LYS A 163 1.84 17.86 8.96
N LEU A 164 2.77 18.66 9.52
CA LEU A 164 2.56 19.35 10.79
C LEU A 164 1.40 20.36 10.72
N MET A 165 1.26 21.08 9.59
CA MET A 165 0.08 21.92 9.36
C MET A 165 -1.21 21.11 9.32
N ALA A 166 -1.20 19.94 8.71
CA ALA A 166 -2.36 19.07 8.60
C ALA A 166 -2.78 18.45 9.95
N GLU A 167 -1.81 18.22 10.85
CA GLU A 167 -2.02 17.86 12.26
C GLU A 167 -2.61 19.01 13.10
N GLY A 168 -2.68 20.22 12.55
CA GLY A 168 -3.28 21.37 13.22
C GLY A 168 -2.31 22.27 13.96
N LEU A 169 -1.00 22.04 13.85
CA LEU A 169 0.00 22.87 14.50
C LEU A 169 0.01 24.30 13.92
N THR A 170 0.20 25.29 14.79
CA THR A 170 0.43 26.68 14.39
C THR A 170 1.86 26.88 13.87
N ASN A 171 2.08 27.96 13.13
CA ASN A 171 3.42 28.29 12.64
C ASN A 171 4.46 28.44 13.77
N ASN A 172 4.06 28.85 14.97
CA ASN A 172 4.96 28.98 16.12
C ASN A 172 5.36 27.59 16.64
N GLU A 173 4.41 26.68 16.80
CA GLU A 173 4.66 25.30 17.24
C GLU A 173 5.52 24.53 16.24
N ILE A 174 5.26 24.72 14.94
CA ILE A 174 6.10 24.14 13.88
C ILE A 174 7.53 24.70 13.93
N ALA A 175 7.66 26.02 14.17
CA ALA A 175 8.96 26.68 14.27
C ALA A 175 9.79 26.14 15.44
N GLU A 176 9.17 25.96 16.60
CA GLU A 176 9.78 25.36 17.79
C GLU A 176 10.20 23.91 17.51
N ARG A 177 9.28 23.09 16.96
CA ARG A 177 9.51 21.66 16.69
C ARG A 177 10.64 21.41 15.69
N LEU A 178 10.78 22.28 14.67
CA LEU A 178 11.79 22.15 13.62
C LEU A 178 13.04 23.00 13.87
N ASN A 179 13.12 23.71 15.01
CA ASN A 179 14.20 24.64 15.37
C ASN A 179 14.46 25.70 14.27
N LEU A 180 13.40 26.36 13.81
CA LEU A 180 13.42 27.36 12.76
C LEU A 180 12.77 28.67 13.24
N SER A 181 13.00 29.77 12.49
CA SER A 181 12.27 30.99 12.76
C SER A 181 10.81 30.89 12.30
N THR A 182 9.88 31.49 13.06
CA THR A 182 8.46 31.59 12.68
C THR A 182 8.30 32.25 11.29
N LYS A 183 9.16 33.20 10.94
CA LYS A 183 9.16 33.84 9.62
C LYS A 183 9.48 32.83 8.51
N THR A 184 10.45 31.94 8.74
CA THR A 184 10.80 30.87 7.79
C THR A 184 9.62 29.93 7.58
N ILE A 185 8.99 29.48 8.68
CA ILE A 185 7.81 28.61 8.62
C ILE A 185 6.65 29.31 7.90
N SER A 186 6.36 30.57 8.20
CA SER A 186 5.29 31.31 7.54
C SER A 186 5.50 31.40 6.02
N ASN A 187 6.72 31.65 5.56
CA ASN A 187 7.04 31.70 4.14
C ASN A 187 6.85 30.33 3.46
N ILE A 188 7.34 29.26 4.08
CA ILE A 188 7.19 27.91 3.54
C ILE A 188 5.72 27.48 3.55
N SER A 189 4.99 27.72 4.65
CA SER A 189 3.56 27.41 4.76
C SER A 189 2.74 28.13 3.68
N GLN A 190 3.06 29.38 3.38
CA GLN A 190 2.43 30.14 2.32
C GLN A 190 2.72 29.51 0.95
N SER A 191 3.98 29.20 0.66
CA SER A 191 4.39 28.53 -0.59
C SER A 191 3.72 27.16 -0.76
N VAL A 192 3.62 26.38 0.31
CA VAL A 192 2.91 25.07 0.33
C VAL A 192 1.44 25.24 -0.03
N LYS A 193 0.75 26.22 0.60
CA LYS A 193 -0.66 26.51 0.32
C LYS A 193 -0.87 26.92 -1.14
N GLU A 194 0.00 27.73 -1.70
CA GLU A 194 -0.07 28.17 -3.09
C GLU A 194 0.18 27.01 -4.06
N LYS A 195 1.23 26.22 -3.85
CA LYS A 195 1.56 25.07 -4.70
C LYS A 195 0.44 24.03 -4.73
N LEU A 196 -0.17 23.76 -3.57
CA LEU A 196 -1.23 22.75 -3.46
C LEU A 196 -2.64 23.30 -3.70
N GLY A 197 -2.79 24.63 -3.88
CA GLY A 197 -4.10 25.27 -4.08
C GLY A 197 -5.03 25.17 -2.87
N VAL A 198 -4.50 25.04 -1.65
CA VAL A 198 -5.27 24.84 -0.41
C VAL A 198 -5.04 26.00 0.56
N HIS A 199 -6.10 26.65 1.01
CA HIS A 199 -6.02 27.82 1.87
C HIS A 199 -6.65 27.64 3.25
N ARG A 200 -7.61 26.70 3.39
CA ARG A 200 -8.34 26.46 4.63
C ARG A 200 -7.79 25.23 5.34
N GLN A 201 -7.66 25.29 6.67
CA GLN A 201 -7.15 24.18 7.50
C GLN A 201 -7.86 22.86 7.21
N ALA A 202 -9.18 22.85 7.14
CA ALA A 202 -9.94 21.63 6.86
C ALA A 202 -9.58 20.97 5.50
N TYR A 203 -9.20 21.76 4.49
CA TYR A 203 -8.76 21.22 3.20
C TYR A 203 -7.32 20.71 3.25
N ILE A 204 -6.45 21.32 4.06
CA ILE A 204 -5.08 20.85 4.32
C ILE A 204 -5.13 19.47 4.95
N THR A 205 -5.88 19.32 6.06
CA THR A 205 -6.08 18.03 6.75
C THR A 205 -6.68 16.98 5.82
N LYS A 206 -7.78 17.33 5.10
CA LYS A 206 -8.41 16.39 4.15
C LYS A 206 -7.46 15.94 3.05
N LEU A 207 -6.63 16.84 2.52
CA LEU A 207 -5.66 16.49 1.48
C LEU A 207 -4.57 15.58 2.03
N ALA A 208 -4.07 15.84 3.24
CA ALA A 208 -3.06 15.01 3.89
C ALA A 208 -3.56 13.59 4.19
N VAL A 209 -4.79 13.47 4.74
CA VAL A 209 -5.45 12.16 4.97
C VAL A 209 -5.67 11.43 3.64
N LYS A 210 -6.19 12.11 2.61
CA LYS A 210 -6.39 11.51 1.27
C LYS A 210 -5.12 10.91 0.69
N HIS A 211 -3.97 11.52 0.95
CA HIS A 211 -2.68 11.04 0.45
C HIS A 211 -1.89 10.22 1.47
N GLY A 212 -2.51 9.81 2.59
CA GLY A 212 -1.89 8.95 3.60
C GLY A 212 -0.69 9.57 4.33
N LEU A 213 -0.67 10.90 4.43
CA LEU A 213 0.41 11.64 5.09
C LEU A 213 0.20 11.80 6.60
N ILE A 214 -1.06 11.74 7.03
CA ILE A 214 -1.49 11.70 8.43
C ILE A 214 -2.67 10.73 8.56
N GLU A 215 -2.91 10.23 9.76
CA GLU A 215 -4.10 9.44 10.07
C GLU A 215 -5.33 10.35 10.22
N PRO A 216 -6.56 9.82 9.95
CA PRO A 216 -7.80 10.59 10.05
C PRO A 216 -8.19 10.92 11.49
#